data_3377ef5d0151016b44c45ed8f47b4fae
#
_entry.id   3377ef5d0151016b44c45ed8f47b4fae
#
_cell.length_a   1.000
_cell.length_b   1.000
_cell.length_c   1.000
_cell.angle_alpha   90.00
_cell.angle_beta   90.00
_cell.angle_gamma   90.00
#
_symmetry.space_group_name_H-M   'P 1'
#
loop_
_entity.id
_entity.type
_entity.pdbx_description
1 polymer ?
#
loop_
_entity_poly.entity_id
_entity_poly.type
_entity_poly.pdbx_seq_one_letter_code
_entity_poly.pdbx_strand_id
1 'polypeptide(L)'
;MSIFDKLSDEQTWNRFLTYKALCGNLSPDEELDLVSYVANKEYLPVVEKVRHCTFPDPAKIMVGKMGSEKKRVVYCFPREENYLLKLMTFLLLREYEHEFAPNLFSFRVKHGVNKAVRRLKSNDVLPQMHTYKVDIHNYFNSIDIDLLFPKLDRILHDDPTILNFIKSLLTNPRVVLRDGSVIQEKKGIMAGIPISSFLANIFLSDMDWHFHENNTLYLRYSDDIIILQPNSSKLTSDVNWLKNHISSLNLEINPEKEQWTAPGDEWTFLGLKYHAGVFDISDISVKKICDKMRRKHRALIRWRHRKGVPPEKAAQKFVAIFNRKLYENRLNSDLTWTRWFFPIINTTTGLRCIDHYLQQCVRFIMTESHTNKIYRCSYAQIRSLGYRCLVNEYYKFKTRSADGGTSTPGNLTPTNPVTEIRHQQP
;
A
#
# COMPACT_ATOMS: atom_id res chain seq x y z
N MET A 1 19.24 7.72 22.39
CA MET A 1 18.69 8.88 21.67
C MET A 1 17.21 8.58 21.45
N SER A 2 16.33 9.38 22.05
CA SER A 2 14.88 9.19 21.92
C SER A 2 14.41 9.41 20.48
N ILE A 3 13.17 9.01 20.14
CA ILE A 3 12.59 9.33 18.83
C ILE A 3 12.50 10.85 18.67
N PHE A 4 12.12 11.55 19.74
CA PHE A 4 12.04 13.01 19.72
C PHE A 4 13.39 13.65 19.33
N ASP A 5 14.51 13.24 19.94
CA ASP A 5 15.85 13.74 19.59
C ASP A 5 16.19 13.48 18.11
N LYS A 6 15.84 12.30 17.59
CA LYS A 6 16.05 11.91 16.18
C LYS A 6 15.30 12.78 15.19
N LEU A 7 14.21 13.46 15.59
CA LEU A 7 13.47 14.37 14.71
C LEU A 7 14.28 15.64 14.38
N SER A 8 15.21 16.04 15.25
CA SER A 8 16.10 17.19 15.04
C SER A 8 17.45 16.81 14.39
N ASP A 9 17.74 15.49 14.29
CA ASP A 9 19.02 15.00 13.79
C ASP A 9 19.08 14.97 12.26
N GLU A 10 20.01 15.73 11.69
CA GLU A 10 20.21 15.84 10.23
C GLU A 10 20.60 14.49 9.60
N GLN A 11 21.37 13.64 10.31
CA GLN A 11 21.74 12.33 9.77
C GLN A 11 20.51 11.40 9.67
N THR A 12 19.58 11.52 10.58
CA THR A 12 18.30 10.78 10.55
C THR A 12 17.45 11.21 9.35
N TRP A 13 17.36 12.51 9.06
CA TRP A 13 16.70 13.02 7.87
C TRP A 13 17.36 12.51 6.58
N ASN A 14 18.67 12.51 6.48
CA ASN A 14 19.41 12.00 5.32
C ASN A 14 19.17 10.50 5.08
N ARG A 15 19.12 9.70 6.16
CA ARG A 15 18.72 8.28 6.08
C ARG A 15 17.28 8.12 5.61
N PHE A 16 16.39 8.99 6.05
CA PHE A 16 15.00 8.99 5.60
C PHE A 16 14.86 9.38 4.12
N LEU A 17 15.60 10.39 3.65
CA LEU A 17 15.66 10.76 2.22
C LEU A 17 16.14 9.59 1.37
N THR A 18 17.23 8.94 1.76
CA THR A 18 17.74 7.74 1.07
C THR A 18 16.70 6.64 1.01
N TYR A 19 16.01 6.37 2.11
CA TYR A 19 14.92 5.40 2.15
C TYR A 19 13.77 5.78 1.20
N LYS A 20 13.37 7.06 1.17
CA LYS A 20 12.29 7.53 0.28
C LYS A 20 12.66 7.42 -1.20
N ALA A 21 13.90 7.77 -1.56
CA ALA A 21 14.42 7.59 -2.92
C ALA A 21 14.44 6.11 -3.33
N LEU A 22 14.87 5.20 -2.46
CA LEU A 22 14.87 3.76 -2.73
C LEU A 22 13.46 3.18 -2.86
N CYS A 23 12.49 3.65 -2.08
CA CYS A 23 11.09 3.20 -2.18
C CYS A 23 10.38 3.70 -3.44
N GLY A 24 10.85 4.81 -4.06
CA GLY A 24 10.29 5.35 -5.30
C GLY A 24 8.81 5.74 -5.23
N ASN A 25 8.30 6.09 -4.04
CA ASN A 25 6.89 6.38 -3.79
C ASN A 25 6.52 7.85 -3.99
N LEU A 26 7.52 8.72 -4.13
CA LEU A 26 7.33 10.15 -4.35
C LEU A 26 7.34 10.47 -5.85
N SER A 27 6.58 11.47 -6.27
CA SER A 27 6.77 12.09 -7.58
C SER A 27 8.10 12.87 -7.60
N PRO A 28 8.69 13.18 -8.78
CA PRO A 28 9.91 13.97 -8.83
C PRO A 28 9.80 15.32 -8.13
N ASP A 29 8.64 15.97 -8.26
CA ASP A 29 8.38 17.26 -7.63
C ASP A 29 8.30 17.15 -6.10
N GLU A 30 7.64 16.10 -5.59
CA GLU A 30 7.60 15.81 -4.16
C GLU A 30 8.96 15.41 -3.59
N GLU A 31 9.79 14.72 -4.38
CA GLU A 31 11.15 14.33 -3.97
C GLU A 31 12.06 15.57 -3.87
N LEU A 32 12.04 16.45 -4.86
CA LEU A 32 12.76 17.72 -4.82
C LEU A 32 12.30 18.60 -3.67
N ASP A 33 11.00 18.70 -3.44
CA ASP A 33 10.42 19.47 -2.35
C ASP A 33 10.87 18.95 -0.97
N LEU A 34 10.86 17.63 -0.79
CA LEU A 34 11.34 17.02 0.46
C LEU A 34 12.85 17.22 0.66
N VAL A 35 13.65 17.14 -0.40
CA VAL A 35 15.10 17.41 -0.32
C VAL A 35 15.34 18.87 0.08
N SER A 36 14.61 19.82 -0.52
CA SER A 36 14.70 21.25 -0.18
C SER A 36 14.30 21.50 1.28
N TYR A 37 13.20 20.89 1.73
CA TYR A 37 12.73 20.99 3.11
C TYR A 37 13.82 20.54 4.13
N VAL A 38 14.52 19.45 3.84
CA VAL A 38 15.59 18.95 4.71
C VAL A 38 16.84 19.84 4.62
N ALA A 39 17.27 20.24 3.43
CA ALA A 39 18.44 21.06 3.22
C ALA A 39 18.33 22.44 3.92
N ASN A 40 17.13 23.03 3.88
CA ASN A 40 16.84 24.33 4.51
C ASN A 40 16.53 24.19 6.01
N LYS A 41 16.54 22.96 6.57
CA LYS A 41 16.20 22.67 7.99
C LYS A 41 14.81 23.17 8.39
N GLU A 42 13.86 23.20 7.45
CA GLU A 42 12.48 23.64 7.70
C GLU A 42 11.74 22.76 8.72
N TYR A 43 12.31 21.60 9.05
CA TYR A 43 11.81 20.70 10.09
C TYR A 43 12.00 21.20 11.52
N LEU A 44 13.02 22.05 11.79
CA LEU A 44 13.32 22.50 13.16
C LEU A 44 12.15 23.23 13.83
N PRO A 45 11.49 24.22 13.20
CA PRO A 45 10.32 24.85 13.79
C PRO A 45 9.16 23.87 14.02
N VAL A 46 9.04 22.84 13.19
CA VAL A 46 7.98 21.82 13.32
C VAL A 46 8.27 20.86 14.48
N VAL A 47 9.55 20.57 14.76
CA VAL A 47 9.94 19.81 15.96
C VAL A 47 9.56 20.55 17.24
N GLU A 48 9.72 21.87 17.28
CA GLU A 48 9.24 22.65 18.42
C GLU A 48 7.72 22.61 18.59
N LYS A 49 6.97 22.55 17.49
CA LYS A 49 5.50 22.31 17.56
C LYS A 49 5.18 20.93 18.18
N VAL A 50 6.01 19.90 17.91
CA VAL A 50 5.85 18.58 18.59
C VAL A 50 6.11 18.71 20.08
N ARG A 51 7.21 19.38 20.48
CA ARG A 51 7.57 19.61 21.89
C ARG A 51 6.44 20.28 22.68
N HIS A 52 5.80 21.27 22.07
CA HIS A 52 4.74 22.08 22.71
C HIS A 52 3.33 21.61 22.39
N CYS A 53 3.16 20.52 21.64
CA CYS A 53 1.84 20.00 21.21
C CYS A 53 0.98 21.04 20.47
N THR A 54 1.60 21.84 19.59
CA THR A 54 0.96 22.98 18.90
C THR A 54 0.75 22.75 17.41
N PHE A 55 0.47 21.50 17.01
CA PHE A 55 0.12 21.22 15.62
C PHE A 55 -1.18 21.92 15.21
N PRO A 56 -1.29 22.34 13.93
CA PRO A 56 -2.54 22.91 13.42
C PRO A 56 -3.67 21.87 13.43
N ASP A 57 -4.90 22.34 13.33
CA ASP A 57 -6.06 21.45 13.16
C ASP A 57 -5.95 20.68 11.84
N PRO A 58 -6.25 19.36 11.80
CA PRO A 58 -6.21 18.59 10.57
C PRO A 58 -7.32 18.99 9.61
N ALA A 59 -7.04 19.04 8.32
CA ALA A 59 -8.04 19.25 7.28
C ALA A 59 -8.74 17.93 6.91
N LYS A 60 -10.07 17.96 6.80
CA LYS A 60 -10.92 16.83 6.39
C LYS A 60 -11.16 16.85 4.89
N ILE A 61 -10.84 15.76 4.23
CA ILE A 61 -11.00 15.60 2.78
C ILE A 61 -11.85 14.36 2.49
N MET A 62 -12.78 14.49 1.53
CA MET A 62 -13.54 13.37 1.00
C MET A 62 -12.88 12.83 -0.26
N VAL A 63 -12.31 11.63 -0.20
CA VAL A 63 -11.64 10.97 -1.33
C VAL A 63 -12.54 9.90 -1.92
N GLY A 64 -12.81 9.97 -3.23
CA GLY A 64 -13.61 8.98 -3.94
C GLY A 64 -12.93 7.61 -3.96
N LYS A 65 -13.65 6.56 -3.59
CA LYS A 65 -13.16 5.18 -3.71
C LYS A 65 -13.27 4.74 -5.17
N MET A 66 -12.14 4.35 -5.75
CA MET A 66 -12.07 3.98 -7.16
C MET A 66 -12.95 2.76 -7.48
N GLY A 67 -13.91 2.94 -8.41
CA GLY A 67 -14.87 1.90 -8.80
C GLY A 67 -16.14 1.82 -7.94
N SER A 68 -16.40 2.82 -7.10
CA SER A 68 -17.59 2.93 -6.26
C SER A 68 -17.98 4.41 -6.10
N GLU A 69 -19.25 4.68 -5.85
CA GLU A 69 -19.72 6.02 -5.49
C GLU A 69 -19.40 6.40 -4.03
N LYS A 70 -18.99 5.41 -3.23
CA LYS A 70 -18.64 5.62 -1.82
C LYS A 70 -17.40 6.51 -1.72
N LYS A 71 -17.44 7.48 -0.82
CA LYS A 71 -16.31 8.36 -0.47
C LYS A 71 -15.69 7.89 0.86
N ARG A 72 -14.39 8.10 1.02
CA ARG A 72 -13.68 7.90 2.29
C ARG A 72 -13.35 9.25 2.90
N VAL A 73 -13.52 9.38 4.19
CA VAL A 73 -13.00 10.49 4.98
C VAL A 73 -11.52 10.23 5.21
N VAL A 74 -10.68 11.20 4.86
CA VAL A 74 -9.25 11.22 5.19
C VAL A 74 -8.89 12.58 5.78
N TYR A 75 -7.86 12.59 6.62
CA TYR A 75 -7.34 13.78 7.24
C TYR A 75 -5.94 14.07 6.71
N CYS A 76 -5.57 15.33 6.67
CA CYS A 76 -4.23 15.74 6.29
C CYS A 76 -3.79 16.97 7.09
N PHE A 77 -2.49 17.06 7.29
CA PHE A 77 -1.83 18.25 7.82
C PHE A 77 -1.16 19.04 6.68
N PRO A 78 -0.78 20.30 6.91
CA PRO A 78 0.08 21.02 5.98
C PRO A 78 1.36 20.25 5.66
N ARG A 79 2.04 20.65 4.61
CA ARG A 79 3.21 19.96 4.03
C ARG A 79 4.30 19.65 5.07
N GLU A 80 4.64 20.66 5.86
CA GLU A 80 5.76 20.60 6.80
C GLU A 80 5.50 19.61 7.93
N GLU A 81 4.33 19.70 8.56
CA GLU A 81 3.88 18.77 9.58
C GLU A 81 3.76 17.34 9.02
N ASN A 82 3.27 17.22 7.80
CA ASN A 82 3.12 15.91 7.16
C ASN A 82 4.50 15.25 6.88
N TYR A 83 5.53 16.02 6.52
CA TYR A 83 6.89 15.49 6.36
C TYR A 83 7.48 15.02 7.68
N LEU A 84 7.31 15.80 8.75
CA LEU A 84 7.74 15.38 10.08
C LEU A 84 7.02 14.11 10.55
N LEU A 85 5.69 14.03 10.37
CA LEU A 85 4.92 12.82 10.69
C LEU A 85 5.36 11.60 9.87
N LYS A 86 5.78 11.79 8.61
CA LYS A 86 6.37 10.70 7.80
C LYS A 86 7.70 10.20 8.38
N LEU A 87 8.59 11.11 8.83
CA LEU A 87 9.82 10.71 9.51
C LEU A 87 9.52 10.03 10.84
N MET A 88 8.63 10.61 11.67
CA MET A 88 8.21 10.01 12.95
C MET A 88 7.68 8.59 12.75
N THR A 89 6.82 8.38 11.76
CA THR A 89 6.29 7.06 11.41
C THR A 89 7.40 6.09 10.98
N PHE A 90 8.36 6.58 10.20
CA PHE A 90 9.53 5.80 9.77
C PHE A 90 10.36 5.33 10.94
N LEU A 91 10.52 6.14 11.97
CA LEU A 91 11.24 5.81 13.20
C LEU A 91 10.42 4.84 14.07
N LEU A 92 9.19 5.17 14.38
CA LEU A 92 8.29 4.34 15.22
C LEU A 92 8.16 2.90 14.70
N LEU A 93 7.93 2.73 13.41
CA LEU A 93 7.80 1.39 12.79
C LEU A 93 9.10 0.57 12.83
N ARG A 94 10.25 1.17 13.08
CA ARG A 94 11.55 0.48 13.19
C ARG A 94 11.98 0.22 14.63
N GLU A 95 11.84 1.23 15.47
CA GLU A 95 12.23 1.12 16.88
C GLU A 95 11.34 0.10 17.61
N TYR A 96 10.03 0.09 17.29
CA TYR A 96 9.04 -0.78 17.93
C TYR A 96 8.62 -1.96 17.02
N GLU A 97 9.49 -2.38 16.10
CA GLU A 97 9.23 -3.55 15.22
C GLU A 97 8.97 -4.83 16.03
N HIS A 98 9.58 -4.96 17.20
CA HIS A 98 9.42 -6.10 18.11
C HIS A 98 8.03 -6.21 18.75
N GLU A 99 7.24 -5.14 18.77
CA GLU A 99 5.86 -5.16 19.23
C GLU A 99 4.90 -5.87 18.26
N PHE A 100 5.33 -6.08 17.01
CA PHE A 100 4.50 -6.64 15.96
C PHE A 100 4.70 -8.13 15.77
N ALA A 101 3.63 -8.91 15.92
CA ALA A 101 3.65 -10.34 15.69
C ALA A 101 4.03 -10.69 14.23
N PRO A 102 4.67 -11.86 13.97
CA PRO A 102 5.13 -12.26 12.64
C PRO A 102 4.04 -12.41 11.58
N ASN A 103 2.78 -12.52 11.98
CA ASN A 103 1.59 -12.68 11.12
C ASN A 103 0.94 -11.34 10.72
N LEU A 104 1.48 -10.21 11.15
CA LEU A 104 1.14 -8.87 10.69
C LEU A 104 2.03 -8.46 9.51
N PHE A 105 1.43 -8.06 8.37
CA PHE A 105 2.16 -7.78 7.14
C PHE A 105 2.02 -6.34 6.63
N SER A 106 1.13 -5.51 7.20
CA SER A 106 0.94 -4.12 6.78
C SER A 106 1.92 -3.17 7.46
N PHE A 107 2.35 -2.14 6.72
CA PHE A 107 3.11 -0.99 7.21
C PHE A 107 4.46 -1.31 7.89
N ARG A 108 4.97 -2.52 7.77
CA ARG A 108 6.22 -2.98 8.39
C ARG A 108 7.37 -3.01 7.39
N VAL A 109 8.57 -2.78 7.88
CA VAL A 109 9.80 -2.88 7.08
C VAL A 109 10.04 -4.33 6.66
N LYS A 110 10.37 -4.54 5.39
CA LYS A 110 10.60 -5.88 4.80
C LYS A 110 9.39 -6.85 4.90
N HIS A 111 8.23 -6.34 5.28
CA HIS A 111 6.95 -7.06 5.24
C HIS A 111 6.07 -6.44 4.15
N GLY A 112 5.11 -7.19 3.66
CA GLY A 112 4.22 -6.73 2.62
C GLY A 112 3.42 -7.89 2.04
N VAL A 113 2.59 -7.61 1.04
CA VAL A 113 1.72 -8.62 0.41
C VAL A 113 2.51 -9.80 -0.12
N ASN A 114 3.68 -9.58 -0.73
CA ASN A 114 4.52 -10.67 -1.24
C ASN A 114 4.92 -11.66 -0.14
N LYS A 115 5.29 -11.17 1.06
CA LYS A 115 5.64 -12.02 2.20
C LYS A 115 4.40 -12.72 2.78
N ALA A 116 3.27 -12.02 2.89
CA ALA A 116 2.00 -12.59 3.32
C ALA A 116 1.59 -13.77 2.42
N VAL A 117 1.61 -13.57 1.11
CA VAL A 117 1.21 -14.63 0.17
C VAL A 117 2.22 -15.76 0.10
N ARG A 118 3.53 -15.48 0.22
CA ARG A 118 4.54 -16.55 0.33
C ARG A 118 4.28 -17.44 1.54
N ARG A 119 3.87 -16.88 2.69
CA ARG A 119 3.49 -17.65 3.87
C ARG A 119 2.28 -18.53 3.60
N LEU A 120 1.28 -18.10 2.84
CA LEU A 120 0.18 -18.94 2.40
C LEU A 120 0.66 -20.06 1.47
N LYS A 121 1.48 -19.73 0.46
CA LYS A 121 2.00 -20.67 -0.53
C LYS A 121 2.92 -21.73 0.04
N SER A 122 3.63 -21.44 1.13
CA SER A 122 4.50 -22.41 1.81
C SER A 122 3.74 -23.43 2.66
N ASN A 123 2.42 -23.38 2.69
CA ASN A 123 1.61 -24.32 3.41
C ASN A 123 1.03 -25.38 2.45
N ASP A 124 1.58 -26.58 2.50
CA ASP A 124 1.23 -27.68 1.57
C ASP A 124 -0.21 -28.17 1.74
N VAL A 125 -0.81 -27.99 2.94
CA VAL A 125 -2.20 -28.37 3.21
C VAL A 125 -3.20 -27.25 2.89
N LEU A 126 -2.76 -26.15 2.31
CA LEU A 126 -3.63 -25.02 1.97
C LEU A 126 -4.90 -25.39 1.18
N PRO A 127 -4.86 -26.34 0.19
CA PRO A 127 -6.06 -26.76 -0.54
C PRO A 127 -7.11 -27.44 0.32
N GLN A 128 -6.73 -27.94 1.51
CA GLN A 128 -7.60 -28.69 2.44
C GLN A 128 -8.12 -27.82 3.58
N MET A 129 -7.79 -26.50 3.57
CA MET A 129 -8.16 -25.60 4.64
C MET A 129 -9.50 -24.93 4.42
N HIS A 130 -10.29 -24.89 5.49
CA HIS A 130 -11.39 -23.94 5.60
C HIS A 130 -10.83 -22.55 5.81
N THR A 131 -11.46 -21.54 5.21
CA THR A 131 -10.99 -20.16 5.25
C THR A 131 -12.08 -19.23 5.76
N TYR A 132 -11.71 -18.32 6.63
CA TYR A 132 -12.52 -17.19 7.03
C TYR A 132 -11.80 -15.92 6.68
N LYS A 133 -12.50 -15.00 6.02
CA LYS A 133 -11.98 -13.68 5.66
C LYS A 133 -12.93 -12.60 6.12
N VAL A 134 -12.38 -11.49 6.61
CA VAL A 134 -13.16 -10.34 7.07
C VAL A 134 -12.37 -9.05 6.92
N ASP A 135 -13.10 -7.94 6.90
CA ASP A 135 -12.56 -6.56 6.86
C ASP A 135 -13.22 -5.76 7.98
N ILE A 136 -12.46 -4.97 8.71
CA ILE A 136 -12.98 -4.14 9.79
C ILE A 136 -13.58 -2.88 9.18
N HIS A 137 -14.81 -2.55 9.61
CA HIS A 137 -15.53 -1.39 9.09
C HIS A 137 -14.86 -0.09 9.53
N ASN A 138 -14.54 0.79 8.56
CA ASN A 138 -13.98 2.14 8.78
C ASN A 138 -12.82 2.20 9.80
N TYR A 139 -11.98 1.16 9.84
CA TYR A 139 -11.03 0.82 10.88
C TYR A 139 -10.33 2.03 11.52
N PHE A 140 -9.58 2.82 10.75
CA PHE A 140 -8.77 3.94 11.24
C PHE A 140 -9.59 5.04 11.97
N ASN A 141 -10.78 5.33 11.46
CA ASN A 141 -11.61 6.39 12.03
C ASN A 141 -12.56 5.87 13.13
N SER A 142 -12.62 4.54 13.33
CA SER A 142 -13.43 3.89 14.35
C SER A 142 -12.62 3.47 15.58
N ILE A 143 -11.28 3.55 15.54
CA ILE A 143 -10.44 3.21 16.68
C ILE A 143 -10.79 4.12 17.87
N ASP A 144 -11.11 3.48 18.99
CA ASP A 144 -11.32 4.12 20.28
C ASP A 144 -9.96 4.50 20.88
N ILE A 145 -9.71 5.82 20.99
CA ILE A 145 -8.43 6.34 21.49
C ILE A 145 -8.24 6.06 22.97
N ASP A 146 -9.30 5.94 23.74
CA ASP A 146 -9.22 5.64 25.18
C ASP A 146 -8.74 4.20 25.41
N LEU A 147 -9.08 3.27 24.51
CA LEU A 147 -8.53 1.90 24.51
C LEU A 147 -7.13 1.81 23.92
N LEU A 148 -6.73 2.77 23.08
CA LEU A 148 -5.40 2.83 22.48
C LEU A 148 -4.35 3.39 23.49
N PHE A 149 -4.70 4.38 24.29
CA PHE A 149 -3.76 5.09 25.16
C PHE A 149 -3.01 4.18 26.13
N PRO A 150 -3.62 3.21 26.84
CA PRO A 150 -2.86 2.31 27.70
C PRO A 150 -1.79 1.51 26.97
N LYS A 151 -2.04 1.13 25.70
CA LYS A 151 -1.03 0.45 24.87
C LYS A 151 0.13 1.38 24.51
N LEU A 152 -0.17 2.64 24.17
CA LEU A 152 0.87 3.63 23.89
C LEU A 152 1.68 3.99 25.13
N ASP A 153 1.04 4.09 26.30
CA ASP A 153 1.73 4.33 27.59
C ASP A 153 2.75 3.23 27.89
N ARG A 154 2.41 1.97 27.62
CA ARG A 154 3.32 0.84 27.77
C ARG A 154 4.48 0.89 26.78
N ILE A 155 4.20 1.22 25.51
CA ILE A 155 5.20 1.11 24.43
C ILE A 155 6.12 2.32 24.37
N LEU A 156 5.58 3.53 24.58
CA LEU A 156 6.31 4.80 24.46
C LEU A 156 6.72 5.39 25.82
N HIS A 157 6.79 4.58 26.87
CA HIS A 157 7.15 5.06 28.22
C HIS A 157 8.55 5.71 28.28
N ASP A 158 9.43 5.34 27.38
CA ASP A 158 10.80 5.84 27.24
C ASP A 158 10.91 7.15 26.44
N ASP A 159 9.82 7.59 25.76
CA ASP A 159 9.75 8.86 25.02
C ASP A 159 8.47 9.64 25.35
N PRO A 160 8.40 10.24 26.56
CA PRO A 160 7.21 10.94 27.01
C PRO A 160 6.83 12.15 26.14
N THR A 161 7.79 12.77 25.46
CA THR A 161 7.52 13.89 24.55
C THR A 161 6.71 13.42 23.34
N ILE A 162 7.10 12.33 22.71
CA ILE A 162 6.37 11.73 21.59
C ILE A 162 5.01 11.20 22.05
N LEU A 163 4.95 10.54 23.21
CA LEU A 163 3.70 10.03 23.77
C LEU A 163 2.69 11.15 24.01
N ASN A 164 3.11 12.24 24.68
CA ASN A 164 2.24 13.40 24.96
C ASN A 164 1.79 14.08 23.67
N PHE A 165 2.69 14.22 22.69
CA PHE A 165 2.33 14.77 21.39
C PHE A 165 1.27 13.91 20.68
N ILE A 166 1.44 12.59 20.63
CA ILE A 166 0.48 11.69 20.00
C ILE A 166 -0.89 11.78 20.70
N LYS A 167 -0.91 11.77 22.03
CA LYS A 167 -2.15 11.92 22.81
C LYS A 167 -2.83 13.25 22.51
N SER A 168 -2.09 14.35 22.53
CA SER A 168 -2.62 15.69 22.21
C SER A 168 -3.20 15.74 20.79
N LEU A 169 -2.50 15.16 19.81
CA LEU A 169 -2.93 15.11 18.41
C LEU A 169 -4.27 14.35 18.25
N LEU A 170 -4.43 13.25 18.96
CA LEU A 170 -5.62 12.39 18.88
C LEU A 170 -6.81 12.95 19.65
N THR A 171 -6.58 13.59 20.80
CA THR A 171 -7.64 14.18 21.64
C THR A 171 -8.18 15.50 21.13
N ASN A 172 -7.42 16.23 20.28
CA ASN A 172 -7.92 17.47 19.69
C ASN A 172 -9.18 17.19 18.84
N PRO A 173 -10.40 17.67 19.20
CA PRO A 173 -11.61 17.34 18.46
C PRO A 173 -11.78 18.19 17.19
N ARG A 174 -10.97 19.23 17.02
CA ARG A 174 -11.12 20.23 15.95
C ARG A 174 -10.68 19.68 14.61
N VAL A 175 -11.42 20.04 13.58
CA VAL A 175 -11.17 19.64 12.18
C VAL A 175 -11.56 20.77 11.24
N VAL A 176 -10.71 21.11 10.28
CA VAL A 176 -10.95 22.13 9.26
C VAL A 176 -11.63 21.49 8.06
N LEU A 177 -12.77 22.04 7.62
CA LEU A 177 -13.45 21.63 6.40
C LEU A 177 -12.90 22.36 5.16
N ARG A 178 -13.32 21.92 4.00
CA ARG A 178 -12.85 22.47 2.70
C ARG A 178 -13.18 23.96 2.52
N ASP A 179 -14.24 24.45 3.13
CA ASP A 179 -14.66 25.86 3.11
C ASP A 179 -13.95 26.73 4.15
N GLY A 180 -13.03 26.15 4.93
CA GLY A 180 -12.31 26.81 6.01
C GLY A 180 -13.03 26.81 7.35
N SER A 181 -14.27 26.32 7.43
CA SER A 181 -14.99 26.21 8.71
C SER A 181 -14.36 25.14 9.60
N VAL A 182 -14.46 25.31 10.92
CA VAL A 182 -13.94 24.36 11.92
C VAL A 182 -15.12 23.68 12.60
N ILE A 183 -15.08 22.36 12.63
CA ILE A 183 -16.04 21.52 13.34
C ILE A 183 -15.36 20.72 14.44
N GLN A 184 -16.15 20.14 15.34
CA GLN A 184 -15.68 19.16 16.32
C GLN A 184 -16.26 17.78 15.97
N GLU A 185 -15.39 16.76 15.91
CA GLU A 185 -15.82 15.38 15.66
C GLU A 185 -14.86 14.36 16.29
N LYS A 186 -15.39 13.15 16.55
CA LYS A 186 -14.56 11.98 16.82
C LYS A 186 -13.96 11.46 15.50
N LYS A 187 -12.65 11.29 15.43
CA LYS A 187 -11.91 10.99 14.21
C LYS A 187 -11.00 9.76 14.31
N GLY A 188 -11.11 9.01 15.42
CA GLY A 188 -10.24 7.88 15.69
C GLY A 188 -8.76 8.28 15.60
N ILE A 189 -7.98 7.48 14.87
CA ILE A 189 -6.57 7.77 14.62
C ILE A 189 -6.33 8.55 13.30
N MET A 190 -7.35 9.11 12.71
CA MET A 190 -7.28 9.93 11.50
C MET A 190 -6.71 9.21 10.27
N ALA A 191 -7.58 8.52 9.52
CA ALA A 191 -7.18 7.91 8.25
C ALA A 191 -6.52 8.93 7.32
N GLY A 192 -5.35 8.63 6.79
CA GLY A 192 -4.61 9.47 5.83
C GLY A 192 -3.39 10.19 6.40
N ILE A 193 -3.28 10.35 7.72
CA ILE A 193 -2.04 10.86 8.32
C ILE A 193 -0.99 9.74 8.46
N PRO A 194 0.30 10.04 8.34
CA PRO A 194 1.35 9.01 8.32
C PRO A 194 1.38 8.12 9.56
N ILE A 195 1.27 8.71 10.75
CA ILE A 195 1.39 8.01 12.04
C ILE A 195 0.28 6.98 12.28
N SER A 196 -0.89 7.14 11.62
CA SER A 196 -2.01 6.23 11.79
C SER A 196 -1.68 4.79 11.44
N SER A 197 -0.70 4.56 10.56
CA SER A 197 -0.25 3.20 10.19
C SER A 197 0.42 2.47 11.37
N PHE A 198 1.21 3.17 12.19
CA PHE A 198 1.79 2.63 13.42
C PHE A 198 0.71 2.39 14.47
N LEU A 199 -0.15 3.38 14.72
CA LEU A 199 -1.22 3.31 15.72
C LEU A 199 -2.21 2.17 15.42
N ALA A 200 -2.59 2.00 14.15
CA ALA A 200 -3.44 0.90 13.71
C ALA A 200 -2.80 -0.48 13.97
N ASN A 201 -1.49 -0.61 13.76
CA ASN A 201 -0.80 -1.86 14.04
C ASN A 201 -0.78 -2.16 15.54
N ILE A 202 -0.48 -1.17 16.37
CA ILE A 202 -0.46 -1.30 17.84
C ILE A 202 -1.85 -1.64 18.40
N PHE A 203 -2.91 -1.03 17.87
CA PHE A 203 -4.26 -1.23 18.41
C PHE A 203 -4.70 -2.69 18.41
N LEU A 204 -4.36 -3.45 17.36
CA LEU A 204 -4.71 -4.87 17.21
C LEU A 204 -3.52 -5.82 17.48
N SER A 205 -2.43 -5.37 18.10
CA SER A 205 -1.25 -6.20 18.33
C SER A 205 -1.56 -7.43 19.18
N ASP A 206 -2.40 -7.31 20.22
CA ASP A 206 -2.78 -8.41 21.10
C ASP A 206 -3.50 -9.53 20.32
N MET A 207 -4.35 -9.16 19.35
CA MET A 207 -5.02 -10.10 18.47
C MET A 207 -4.01 -10.84 17.57
N ASP A 208 -3.03 -10.12 17.01
CA ASP A 208 -2.00 -10.73 16.17
C ASP A 208 -1.15 -11.71 16.97
N TRP A 209 -0.75 -11.36 18.20
CA TRP A 209 0.00 -12.23 19.09
C TRP A 209 -0.81 -13.44 19.51
N HIS A 210 -2.09 -13.29 19.85
CA HIS A 210 -2.96 -14.41 20.19
C HIS A 210 -2.95 -15.50 19.10
N PHE A 211 -3.17 -15.11 17.83
CA PHE A 211 -3.15 -16.07 16.73
C PHE A 211 -1.76 -16.62 16.43
N HIS A 212 -0.71 -15.85 16.69
CA HIS A 212 0.66 -16.31 16.53
C HIS A 212 1.01 -17.40 17.57
N GLU A 213 0.73 -17.16 18.82
CA GLU A 213 1.00 -18.07 19.94
C GLU A 213 0.19 -19.37 19.85
N ASN A 214 -1.03 -19.29 19.33
CA ASN A 214 -1.87 -20.46 19.07
C ASN A 214 -1.53 -21.20 17.77
N ASN A 215 -0.43 -20.83 17.08
CA ASN A 215 0.00 -21.42 15.82
C ASN A 215 -1.10 -21.46 14.73
N THR A 216 -2.02 -20.51 14.75
CA THR A 216 -3.07 -20.39 13.75
C THR A 216 -2.50 -19.80 12.46
N LEU A 217 -2.85 -20.35 11.30
CA LEU A 217 -2.54 -19.72 10.03
C LEU A 217 -3.45 -18.50 9.85
N TYR A 218 -3.00 -17.40 10.41
CA TYR A 218 -3.66 -16.11 10.44
C TYR A 218 -2.75 -15.07 9.78
N LEU A 219 -3.33 -14.20 8.97
CA LEU A 219 -2.62 -13.08 8.37
C LEU A 219 -3.49 -11.83 8.45
N ARG A 220 -2.88 -10.74 8.89
CA ARG A 220 -3.51 -9.42 8.86
C ARG A 220 -2.73 -8.43 7.98
N TYR A 221 -3.48 -7.70 7.18
CA TYR A 221 -2.97 -6.59 6.40
C TYR A 221 -3.87 -5.36 6.61
N SER A 222 -3.54 -4.52 7.59
CA SER A 222 -4.37 -3.39 8.05
C SER A 222 -5.72 -3.88 8.60
N ASP A 223 -6.81 -3.59 7.90
CA ASP A 223 -8.18 -4.00 8.17
C ASP A 223 -8.57 -5.34 7.53
N ASP A 224 -7.81 -5.82 6.55
CA ASP A 224 -8.04 -7.12 5.89
C ASP A 224 -7.44 -8.27 6.74
N ILE A 225 -8.29 -9.22 7.16
CA ILE A 225 -7.92 -10.38 7.98
C ILE A 225 -8.31 -11.67 7.27
N ILE A 226 -7.44 -12.69 7.34
CA ILE A 226 -7.73 -14.04 6.89
C ILE A 226 -7.26 -15.05 7.92
N ILE A 227 -8.12 -16.05 8.24
CA ILE A 227 -7.84 -17.17 9.11
C ILE A 227 -8.06 -18.45 8.32
N LEU A 228 -7.15 -19.41 8.43
CA LEU A 228 -7.25 -20.69 7.76
C LEU A 228 -7.02 -21.82 8.78
N GLN A 229 -7.87 -22.84 8.74
CA GLN A 229 -7.78 -24.02 9.59
C GLN A 229 -8.19 -25.30 8.83
N PRO A 230 -7.52 -26.43 9.06
CA PRO A 230 -7.93 -27.68 8.45
C PRO A 230 -9.24 -28.23 9.04
N ASN A 231 -9.60 -27.81 10.26
CA ASN A 231 -10.79 -28.23 10.96
C ASN A 231 -11.80 -27.09 11.05
N SER A 232 -13.03 -27.30 10.57
CA SER A 232 -14.08 -26.29 10.56
C SER A 232 -14.52 -25.86 11.97
N SER A 233 -14.56 -26.78 12.93
CA SER A 233 -14.93 -26.47 14.32
C SER A 233 -13.87 -25.56 14.97
N LYS A 234 -12.58 -25.83 14.71
CA LYS A 234 -11.50 -24.95 15.19
C LYS A 234 -11.55 -23.58 14.52
N LEU A 235 -11.83 -23.53 13.21
CA LEU A 235 -12.03 -22.26 12.52
C LEU A 235 -13.18 -21.46 13.14
N THR A 236 -14.30 -22.13 13.44
CA THR A 236 -15.46 -21.48 14.09
C THR A 236 -15.08 -20.93 15.47
N SER A 237 -14.31 -21.68 16.25
CA SER A 237 -13.82 -21.21 17.56
C SER A 237 -12.92 -19.99 17.42
N ASP A 238 -11.95 -20.03 16.51
CA ASP A 238 -11.01 -18.92 16.24
C ASP A 238 -11.77 -17.66 15.77
N VAL A 239 -12.77 -17.84 14.91
CA VAL A 239 -13.61 -16.73 14.42
C VAL A 239 -14.48 -16.14 15.52
N ASN A 240 -15.06 -16.96 16.38
CA ASN A 240 -15.84 -16.46 17.53
C ASN A 240 -14.95 -15.65 18.48
N TRP A 241 -13.74 -16.13 18.76
CA TRP A 241 -12.76 -15.37 19.54
C TRP A 241 -12.44 -14.03 18.86
N LEU A 242 -12.13 -14.04 17.54
CA LEU A 242 -11.85 -12.83 16.75
C LEU A 242 -13.00 -11.83 16.86
N LYS A 243 -14.24 -12.26 16.64
CA LYS A 243 -15.43 -11.39 16.68
C LYS A 243 -15.63 -10.79 18.06
N ASN A 244 -15.50 -11.58 19.12
CA ASN A 244 -15.61 -11.11 20.49
C ASN A 244 -14.50 -10.09 20.81
N HIS A 245 -13.26 -10.35 20.39
CA HIS A 245 -12.15 -9.44 20.60
C HIS A 245 -12.34 -8.11 19.86
N ILE A 246 -12.74 -8.14 18.58
CA ILE A 246 -13.05 -6.93 17.78
C ILE A 246 -14.17 -6.12 18.46
N SER A 247 -15.23 -6.79 18.92
CA SER A 247 -16.35 -6.15 19.63
C SER A 247 -15.90 -5.52 20.95
N SER A 248 -15.02 -6.19 21.73
CA SER A 248 -14.48 -5.65 22.99
C SER A 248 -13.61 -4.40 22.79
N LEU A 249 -13.11 -4.19 21.57
CA LEU A 249 -12.37 -2.99 21.16
C LEU A 249 -13.27 -1.90 20.55
N ASN A 250 -14.59 -1.99 20.69
CA ASN A 250 -15.57 -1.07 20.09
C ASN A 250 -15.46 -0.99 18.56
N LEU A 251 -14.95 -2.04 17.90
CA LEU A 251 -14.86 -2.13 16.45
C LEU A 251 -15.95 -3.04 15.88
N GLU A 252 -16.29 -2.80 14.62
CA GLU A 252 -17.27 -3.59 13.88
C GLU A 252 -16.64 -4.24 12.66
N ILE A 253 -17.00 -5.48 12.39
CA ILE A 253 -16.68 -6.15 11.13
C ILE A 253 -17.61 -5.65 10.03
N ASN A 254 -17.13 -5.69 8.78
CA ASN A 254 -17.96 -5.38 7.62
C ASN A 254 -18.71 -6.64 7.15
N PRO A 255 -20.02 -6.80 7.42
CA PRO A 255 -20.75 -8.02 7.10
C PRO A 255 -20.83 -8.30 5.58
N GLU A 256 -20.79 -7.26 4.74
CA GLU A 256 -20.78 -7.40 3.28
C GLU A 256 -19.48 -8.03 2.75
N LYS A 257 -18.41 -8.04 3.55
CA LYS A 257 -17.10 -8.58 3.19
C LYS A 257 -16.71 -9.83 3.99
N GLU A 258 -17.57 -10.27 4.88
CA GLU A 258 -17.39 -11.51 5.61
C GLU A 258 -17.54 -12.70 4.64
N GLN A 259 -16.55 -13.56 4.59
CA GLN A 259 -16.54 -14.72 3.70
C GLN A 259 -16.06 -15.96 4.44
N TRP A 260 -16.90 -17.03 4.40
CA TRP A 260 -16.56 -18.38 4.81
C TRP A 260 -16.35 -19.22 3.55
N THR A 261 -15.30 -20.01 3.51
CA THR A 261 -14.96 -20.81 2.33
C THR A 261 -14.57 -22.22 2.76
N ALA A 262 -15.18 -23.22 2.14
CA ALA A 262 -14.84 -24.63 2.37
C ALA A 262 -13.54 -25.02 1.62
N PRO A 263 -12.89 -26.13 1.99
CA PRO A 263 -11.79 -26.67 1.21
C PRO A 263 -12.17 -26.89 -0.25
N GLY A 264 -11.31 -26.45 -1.16
CA GLY A 264 -11.56 -26.54 -2.60
C GLY A 264 -12.31 -25.35 -3.22
N ASP A 265 -12.98 -24.53 -2.43
CA ASP A 265 -13.66 -23.33 -2.93
C ASP A 265 -12.70 -22.15 -3.19
N GLU A 266 -13.15 -21.21 -4.00
CA GLU A 266 -12.39 -19.99 -4.31
C GLU A 266 -12.49 -18.96 -3.18
N TRP A 267 -11.36 -18.39 -2.79
CA TRP A 267 -11.31 -17.22 -1.92
C TRP A 267 -10.40 -16.13 -2.48
N THR A 268 -10.58 -14.90 -2.01
CA THR A 268 -9.78 -13.75 -2.43
C THR A 268 -9.15 -13.05 -1.25
N PHE A 269 -7.86 -12.70 -1.35
CA PHE A 269 -7.15 -11.93 -0.32
C PHE A 269 -6.07 -11.04 -0.97
N LEU A 270 -5.95 -9.79 -0.52
CA LEU A 270 -4.94 -8.83 -0.97
C LEU A 270 -4.85 -8.66 -2.51
N GLY A 271 -5.98 -8.71 -3.18
CA GLY A 271 -6.03 -8.54 -4.63
C GLY A 271 -5.73 -9.78 -5.46
N LEU A 272 -5.52 -10.91 -4.81
CA LEU A 272 -5.35 -12.24 -5.40
C LEU A 272 -6.62 -13.07 -5.21
N LYS A 273 -6.80 -14.06 -6.06
CA LYS A 273 -7.73 -15.16 -5.87
C LYS A 273 -6.97 -16.48 -5.80
N TYR A 274 -7.47 -17.38 -5.00
CA TYR A 274 -6.95 -18.72 -4.83
C TYR A 274 -8.04 -19.75 -5.07
N HIS A 275 -7.72 -20.79 -5.82
CA HIS A 275 -8.58 -21.95 -6.02
C HIS A 275 -7.72 -23.18 -6.30
N ALA A 276 -7.87 -24.24 -5.51
CA ALA A 276 -7.24 -25.54 -5.72
C ALA A 276 -5.74 -25.47 -6.09
N GLY A 277 -4.93 -24.73 -5.34
CA GLY A 277 -3.48 -24.56 -5.62
C GLY A 277 -3.12 -23.49 -6.65
N VAL A 278 -4.11 -22.89 -7.31
CA VAL A 278 -3.90 -21.83 -8.28
C VAL A 278 -4.05 -20.47 -7.63
N PHE A 279 -3.00 -19.67 -7.70
CA PHE A 279 -3.02 -18.24 -7.34
C PHE A 279 -3.07 -17.39 -8.61
N ASP A 280 -4.10 -16.58 -8.74
CA ASP A 280 -4.28 -15.63 -9.84
C ASP A 280 -4.60 -14.24 -9.31
N ILE A 281 -4.65 -13.27 -10.22
CA ILE A 281 -5.10 -11.91 -9.93
C ILE A 281 -6.61 -11.94 -9.73
N SER A 282 -7.13 -11.35 -8.66
CA SER A 282 -8.57 -11.31 -8.40
C SER A 282 -9.31 -10.51 -9.49
N ASP A 283 -10.55 -10.92 -9.79
CA ASP A 283 -11.38 -10.28 -10.81
C ASP A 283 -11.59 -8.79 -10.50
N ILE A 284 -11.68 -8.44 -9.22
CA ILE A 284 -11.73 -7.04 -8.76
C ILE A 284 -10.45 -6.28 -9.13
N SER A 285 -9.28 -6.91 -9.01
CA SER A 285 -8.00 -6.30 -9.36
C SER A 285 -7.84 -6.14 -10.89
N VAL A 286 -8.26 -7.15 -11.66
CA VAL A 286 -8.34 -7.07 -13.13
C VAL A 286 -9.28 -5.94 -13.55
N LYS A 287 -10.48 -5.88 -12.99
CA LYS A 287 -11.45 -4.81 -13.26
C LYS A 287 -10.88 -3.43 -12.95
N LYS A 288 -10.21 -3.25 -11.80
CA LYS A 288 -9.61 -1.97 -11.41
C LYS A 288 -8.57 -1.46 -12.42
N ILE A 289 -7.71 -2.32 -12.96
CA ILE A 289 -6.73 -1.91 -13.97
C ILE A 289 -7.38 -1.63 -15.32
N CYS A 290 -8.35 -2.44 -15.74
CA CYS A 290 -9.14 -2.21 -16.96
C CYS A 290 -9.94 -0.90 -16.88
N ASP A 291 -10.52 -0.55 -15.73
CA ASP A 291 -11.21 0.72 -15.53
C ASP A 291 -10.25 1.93 -15.59
N LYS A 292 -9.01 1.79 -15.14
CA LYS A 292 -7.97 2.81 -15.35
C LYS A 292 -7.64 2.98 -16.84
N MET A 293 -7.53 1.87 -17.57
CA MET A 293 -7.32 1.87 -19.02
C MET A 293 -8.49 2.56 -19.74
N ARG A 294 -9.73 2.19 -19.39
CA ARG A 294 -10.95 2.78 -19.96
C ARG A 294 -11.04 4.29 -19.76
N ARG A 295 -10.72 4.79 -18.56
CA ARG A 295 -10.71 6.25 -18.31
C ARG A 295 -9.61 6.95 -19.10
N LYS A 296 -8.44 6.34 -19.18
CA LYS A 296 -7.29 6.95 -19.87
C LYS A 296 -7.45 6.99 -21.37
N HIS A 297 -7.94 5.91 -22.00
CA HIS A 297 -8.17 5.93 -23.44
C HIS A 297 -9.25 6.96 -23.84
N ARG A 298 -10.37 7.05 -23.08
CA ARG A 298 -11.40 8.08 -23.30
C ARG A 298 -10.83 9.51 -23.18
N ALA A 299 -9.96 9.74 -22.19
CA ALA A 299 -9.30 11.04 -22.01
C ALA A 299 -8.37 11.36 -23.17
N LEU A 300 -7.63 10.37 -23.70
CA LEU A 300 -6.73 10.56 -24.85
C LEU A 300 -7.48 10.78 -26.15
N ILE A 301 -8.63 10.15 -26.37
CA ILE A 301 -9.49 10.43 -27.52
C ILE A 301 -10.00 11.87 -27.48
N ARG A 302 -10.55 12.33 -26.34
CA ARG A 302 -10.96 13.73 -26.20
C ARG A 302 -9.80 14.72 -26.41
N TRP A 303 -8.61 14.40 -25.90
CA TRP A 303 -7.40 15.20 -26.12
C TRP A 303 -7.00 15.23 -27.60
N ARG A 304 -7.03 14.08 -28.28
CA ARG A 304 -6.75 13.94 -29.70
C ARG A 304 -7.66 14.84 -30.54
N HIS A 305 -8.97 14.74 -30.34
CA HIS A 305 -9.94 15.57 -31.09
C HIS A 305 -9.73 17.07 -30.82
N ARG A 306 -9.56 17.45 -29.56
CA ARG A 306 -9.37 18.86 -29.19
C ARG A 306 -8.09 19.47 -29.76
N LYS A 307 -7.04 18.69 -29.95
CA LYS A 307 -5.71 19.14 -30.37
C LYS A 307 -5.34 18.75 -31.81
N GLY A 308 -6.20 18.09 -32.56
CA GLY A 308 -5.92 17.61 -33.91
C GLY A 308 -4.79 16.58 -34.00
N VAL A 309 -4.58 15.78 -32.95
CA VAL A 309 -3.45 14.84 -32.87
C VAL A 309 -3.79 13.56 -33.64
N PRO A 310 -2.85 12.98 -34.45
CA PRO A 310 -3.03 11.71 -35.13
C PRO A 310 -3.38 10.55 -34.18
N PRO A 311 -4.18 9.54 -34.62
CA PRO A 311 -4.53 8.37 -33.83
C PRO A 311 -3.31 7.63 -33.27
N GLU A 312 -2.28 7.44 -34.09
CA GLU A 312 -1.04 6.72 -33.76
C GLU A 312 -0.34 7.37 -32.58
N LYS A 313 -0.25 8.71 -32.56
CA LYS A 313 0.40 9.47 -31.47
C LYS A 313 -0.38 9.34 -30.17
N ALA A 314 -1.72 9.32 -30.22
CA ALA A 314 -2.56 9.10 -29.06
C ALA A 314 -2.45 7.65 -28.53
N ALA A 315 -2.40 6.66 -29.43
CA ALA A 315 -2.22 5.24 -29.10
C ALA A 315 -0.82 4.99 -28.53
N GLN A 316 0.23 5.55 -29.10
CA GLN A 316 1.61 5.47 -28.56
C GLN A 316 1.71 6.05 -27.15
N LYS A 317 1.06 7.21 -26.92
CA LYS A 317 1.01 7.82 -25.58
C LYS A 317 0.25 6.94 -24.57
N PHE A 318 -0.83 6.26 -25.01
CA PHE A 318 -1.57 5.31 -24.18
C PHE A 318 -0.67 4.14 -23.78
N VAL A 319 0.00 3.50 -24.75
CA VAL A 319 0.92 2.38 -24.54
C VAL A 319 2.05 2.77 -23.60
N ALA A 320 2.69 3.92 -23.82
CA ALA A 320 3.78 4.42 -22.98
C ALA A 320 3.33 4.60 -21.50
N ILE A 321 2.13 5.16 -21.29
CA ILE A 321 1.57 5.34 -19.93
C ILE A 321 1.39 4.01 -19.22
N PHE A 322 0.87 2.98 -19.93
CA PHE A 322 0.63 1.68 -19.30
C PHE A 322 1.89 0.82 -19.20
N ASN A 323 2.82 0.90 -20.13
CA ASN A 323 4.16 0.31 -19.98
C ASN A 323 4.84 0.83 -18.71
N ARG A 324 4.86 2.16 -18.52
CA ARG A 324 5.42 2.78 -17.31
C ARG A 324 4.73 2.27 -16.05
N LYS A 325 3.39 2.23 -16.04
CA LYS A 325 2.62 1.78 -14.88
C LYS A 325 2.80 0.30 -14.56
N LEU A 326 2.95 -0.54 -15.56
CA LEU A 326 3.01 -1.99 -15.41
C LEU A 326 4.45 -2.48 -15.16
N TYR A 327 5.45 -1.88 -15.80
CA TYR A 327 6.80 -2.43 -15.86
C TYR A 327 7.90 -1.54 -15.33
N GLU A 328 7.73 -0.20 -15.43
CA GLU A 328 8.80 0.69 -15.04
C GLU A 328 8.77 0.90 -13.54
N ASN A 329 9.94 0.72 -12.99
CA ASN A 329 10.25 0.98 -11.62
C ASN A 329 11.18 2.18 -11.53
N ARG A 330 10.83 3.18 -10.75
CA ARG A 330 11.80 4.16 -10.28
C ARG A 330 12.55 3.53 -9.13
N LEU A 331 13.85 3.25 -9.34
CA LEU A 331 14.79 2.85 -8.29
C LEU A 331 14.27 1.76 -7.33
N ASN A 332 14.09 0.53 -7.83
CA ASN A 332 13.78 -0.66 -6.99
C ASN A 332 12.52 -0.62 -6.11
N SER A 333 11.52 0.24 -6.41
CA SER A 333 10.28 0.20 -5.64
C SER A 333 9.49 -1.09 -5.91
N ASP A 334 9.08 -1.79 -4.87
CA ASP A 334 8.24 -3.00 -4.92
C ASP A 334 6.81 -2.72 -5.41
N LEU A 335 6.50 -1.47 -5.74
CA LEU A 335 5.14 -1.02 -6.08
C LEU A 335 4.79 -1.05 -7.57
N THR A 336 5.70 -1.52 -8.41
CA THR A 336 5.37 -1.78 -9.82
C THR A 336 4.39 -2.94 -9.91
N TRP A 337 3.33 -2.77 -10.72
CA TRP A 337 2.22 -3.72 -10.80
C TRP A 337 2.69 -5.16 -11.09
N THR A 338 3.64 -5.36 -12.02
CA THR A 338 4.21 -6.69 -12.32
C THR A 338 5.06 -7.25 -11.19
N ARG A 339 5.84 -6.43 -10.50
CA ARG A 339 6.62 -6.88 -9.34
C ARG A 339 5.73 -7.32 -8.17
N TRP A 340 4.54 -6.74 -8.07
CA TRP A 340 3.56 -7.15 -7.09
C TRP A 340 2.98 -8.53 -7.39
N PHE A 341 2.54 -8.78 -8.65
CA PHE A 341 1.80 -9.99 -8.99
C PHE A 341 2.69 -11.14 -9.50
N PHE A 342 3.73 -10.88 -10.31
CA PHE A 342 4.53 -11.92 -10.96
C PHE A 342 5.20 -12.93 -10.00
N PRO A 343 5.75 -12.54 -8.83
CA PRO A 343 6.30 -13.50 -7.88
C PRO A 343 5.26 -14.42 -7.24
N ILE A 344 4.00 -14.01 -7.27
CA ILE A 344 2.93 -14.61 -6.48
C ILE A 344 2.06 -15.55 -7.31
N ILE A 345 1.62 -15.09 -8.48
CA ILE A 345 0.73 -15.88 -9.35
C ILE A 345 1.45 -17.09 -9.96
N ASN A 346 0.70 -18.16 -10.24
CA ASN A 346 1.20 -19.34 -10.93
C ASN A 346 0.36 -19.70 -12.19
N THR A 347 -0.49 -18.76 -12.63
CA THR A 347 -1.28 -18.83 -13.86
C THR A 347 -1.22 -17.49 -14.61
N THR A 348 -1.63 -17.49 -15.87
CA THR A 348 -1.64 -16.30 -16.73
C THR A 348 -3.04 -15.83 -17.10
N THR A 349 -4.10 -16.40 -16.51
CA THR A 349 -5.49 -16.11 -16.91
C THR A 349 -5.82 -14.63 -16.70
N GLY A 350 -5.58 -14.09 -15.52
CA GLY A 350 -5.80 -12.67 -15.24
C GLY A 350 -4.92 -11.74 -16.11
N LEU A 351 -3.66 -12.16 -16.41
CA LEU A 351 -2.79 -11.40 -17.31
C LEU A 351 -3.33 -11.33 -18.74
N ARG A 352 -3.84 -12.45 -19.26
CA ARG A 352 -4.47 -12.52 -20.61
C ARG A 352 -5.67 -11.57 -20.71
N CYS A 353 -6.51 -11.53 -19.69
CA CYS A 353 -7.65 -10.61 -19.64
C CYS A 353 -7.19 -9.14 -19.74
N ILE A 354 -6.14 -8.77 -19.02
CA ILE A 354 -5.60 -7.41 -19.04
C ILE A 354 -4.94 -7.08 -20.37
N ASP A 355 -4.12 -8.01 -20.92
CA ASP A 355 -3.51 -7.85 -22.25
C ASP A 355 -4.54 -7.67 -23.36
N HIS A 356 -5.59 -8.50 -23.35
CA HIS A 356 -6.69 -8.38 -24.30
C HIS A 356 -7.36 -7.01 -24.21
N TYR A 357 -7.70 -6.58 -23.01
CA TYR A 357 -8.37 -5.30 -22.80
C TYR A 357 -7.50 -4.10 -23.22
N LEU A 358 -6.18 -4.15 -22.92
CA LEU A 358 -5.24 -3.13 -23.35
C LEU A 358 -5.17 -3.03 -24.88
N GLN A 359 -5.09 -4.17 -25.57
CA GLN A 359 -5.11 -4.23 -27.04
C GLN A 359 -6.41 -3.66 -27.61
N GLN A 360 -7.57 -3.95 -27.01
CA GLN A 360 -8.84 -3.38 -27.42
C GLN A 360 -8.87 -1.85 -27.26
N CYS A 361 -8.33 -1.33 -26.16
CA CYS A 361 -8.18 0.12 -25.96
C CYS A 361 -7.30 0.78 -27.04
N VAL A 362 -6.18 0.15 -27.41
CA VAL A 362 -5.29 0.66 -28.47
C VAL A 362 -6.00 0.64 -29.82
N ARG A 363 -6.64 -0.48 -30.19
CA ARG A 363 -7.41 -0.60 -31.43
C ARG A 363 -8.50 0.44 -31.51
N PHE A 364 -9.21 0.68 -30.41
CA PHE A 364 -10.26 1.69 -30.38
C PHE A 364 -9.69 3.13 -30.55
N ILE A 365 -8.55 3.45 -29.95
CA ILE A 365 -7.90 4.76 -30.17
C ILE A 365 -7.52 4.94 -31.63
N MET A 366 -7.10 3.85 -32.31
CA MET A 366 -6.68 3.88 -33.72
C MET A 366 -7.83 3.99 -34.70
N THR A 367 -8.96 3.34 -34.42
CA THR A 367 -10.06 3.15 -35.39
C THR A 367 -11.36 3.87 -35.01
N GLU A 368 -11.50 4.26 -33.75
CA GLU A 368 -12.75 4.78 -33.13
C GLU A 368 -14.00 3.93 -33.43
N SER A 369 -13.79 2.63 -33.61
CA SER A 369 -14.86 1.69 -33.97
C SER A 369 -15.04 0.62 -32.90
N HIS A 370 -16.29 0.25 -32.62
CA HIS A 370 -16.65 -0.92 -31.79
C HIS A 370 -17.05 -2.14 -32.62
N THR A 371 -17.04 -2.00 -33.95
CA THR A 371 -17.38 -3.09 -34.89
C THR A 371 -16.13 -3.86 -35.32
N ASN A 372 -16.29 -4.85 -36.22
CA ASN A 372 -15.16 -5.60 -36.80
C ASN A 372 -14.08 -4.70 -37.44
N LYS A 373 -14.38 -3.43 -37.73
CA LYS A 373 -13.41 -2.44 -38.21
C LYS A 373 -12.26 -2.20 -37.21
N ILE A 374 -12.45 -2.52 -35.93
CA ILE A 374 -11.40 -2.44 -34.88
C ILE A 374 -10.17 -3.31 -35.24
N TYR A 375 -10.36 -4.41 -35.95
CA TYR A 375 -9.28 -5.32 -36.37
C TYR A 375 -8.44 -4.81 -37.55
N ARG A 376 -8.81 -3.67 -38.18
CA ARG A 376 -7.92 -2.97 -39.12
C ARG A 376 -6.59 -2.55 -38.45
N CYS A 377 -6.60 -2.33 -37.12
CA CYS A 377 -5.37 -2.19 -36.33
C CYS A 377 -4.84 -3.59 -35.97
N SER A 378 -3.84 -4.05 -36.72
CA SER A 378 -3.22 -5.36 -36.54
C SER A 378 -2.41 -5.44 -35.24
N TYR A 379 -2.10 -6.67 -34.78
CA TYR A 379 -1.23 -6.89 -33.63
C TYR A 379 0.20 -6.36 -33.88
N ALA A 380 0.71 -6.47 -35.11
CA ALA A 380 2.01 -5.91 -35.50
C ALA A 380 2.05 -4.38 -35.31
N GLN A 381 0.99 -3.68 -35.70
CA GLN A 381 0.87 -2.25 -35.47
C GLN A 381 0.81 -1.89 -33.95
N ILE A 382 0.10 -2.69 -33.14
CA ILE A 382 0.10 -2.49 -31.69
C ILE A 382 1.50 -2.65 -31.12
N ARG A 383 2.26 -3.64 -31.59
CA ARG A 383 3.67 -3.84 -31.16
C ARG A 383 4.58 -2.71 -31.61
N SER A 384 4.43 -2.19 -32.81
CA SER A 384 5.24 -1.07 -33.30
C SER A 384 5.03 0.22 -32.50
N LEU A 385 3.88 0.37 -31.80
CA LEU A 385 3.62 1.43 -30.84
C LEU A 385 4.35 1.25 -29.48
N GLY A 386 5.15 0.18 -29.33
CA GLY A 386 5.89 -0.12 -28.13
C GLY A 386 5.15 -1.00 -27.09
N TYR A 387 4.03 -1.62 -27.49
CA TYR A 387 3.27 -2.50 -26.59
C TYR A 387 4.11 -3.69 -26.12
N ARG A 388 4.09 -3.96 -24.83
CA ARG A 388 4.70 -5.12 -24.18
C ARG A 388 3.60 -6.02 -23.61
N CYS A 389 3.58 -7.29 -23.99
CA CYS A 389 2.61 -8.28 -23.55
C CYS A 389 2.93 -8.75 -22.12
N LEU A 390 1.96 -8.64 -21.20
CA LEU A 390 2.11 -9.07 -19.80
C LEU A 390 2.44 -10.55 -19.67
N VAL A 391 1.80 -11.39 -20.48
CA VAL A 391 2.04 -12.84 -20.48
C VAL A 391 3.49 -13.15 -20.88
N ASN A 392 4.00 -12.49 -21.93
CA ASN A 392 5.39 -12.69 -22.36
C ASN A 392 6.39 -12.20 -21.30
N GLU A 393 6.13 -11.05 -20.67
CA GLU A 393 6.99 -10.52 -19.60
C GLU A 393 6.94 -11.41 -18.35
N TYR A 394 5.80 -12.03 -18.05
CA TYR A 394 5.68 -12.98 -16.96
C TYR A 394 6.55 -14.24 -17.19
N TYR A 395 6.53 -14.81 -18.38
CA TYR A 395 7.38 -15.96 -18.68
C TYR A 395 8.87 -15.59 -18.66
N LYS A 396 9.26 -14.43 -19.18
CA LYS A 396 10.64 -13.93 -19.03
C LYS A 396 11.05 -13.77 -17.57
N PHE A 397 10.13 -13.29 -16.72
CA PHE A 397 10.36 -13.19 -15.27
C PHE A 397 10.59 -14.58 -14.66
N LYS A 398 9.76 -15.58 -15.01
CA LYS A 398 9.88 -16.96 -14.51
C LYS A 398 11.20 -17.62 -14.93
N THR A 399 11.59 -17.50 -16.20
CA THR A 399 12.84 -18.04 -16.71
C THR A 399 14.05 -17.45 -15.97
N ARG A 400 14.12 -16.12 -15.84
CA ARG A 400 15.21 -15.46 -15.08
C ARG A 400 15.27 -15.90 -13.62
N SER A 401 14.13 -16.20 -13.01
CA SER A 401 14.07 -16.69 -11.62
C SER A 401 14.49 -18.17 -11.51
N ALA A 402 14.36 -18.97 -12.56
CA ALA A 402 14.78 -20.37 -12.62
C ALA A 402 16.29 -20.53 -12.89
N ASP A 403 16.87 -19.64 -13.71
CA ASP A 403 18.29 -19.68 -14.10
C ASP A 403 19.25 -19.20 -12.98
N GLY A 404 18.80 -19.12 -11.73
CA GLY A 404 19.65 -18.79 -10.57
C GLY A 404 20.13 -17.34 -10.54
N GLY A 405 19.55 -16.47 -11.35
CA GLY A 405 19.72 -15.03 -11.27
C GLY A 405 19.06 -14.53 -9.99
N THR A 406 19.76 -14.67 -8.87
CA THR A 406 19.42 -14.07 -7.58
C THR A 406 19.45 -12.55 -7.69
N SER A 407 18.41 -11.95 -8.18
CA SER A 407 18.03 -10.63 -7.75
C SER A 407 17.03 -10.75 -6.60
N THR A 408 17.42 -11.43 -5.55
CA THR A 408 17.02 -11.08 -4.19
C THR A 408 17.40 -9.61 -4.03
N PRO A 409 16.53 -8.73 -3.54
CA PRO A 409 16.99 -7.45 -3.03
C PRO A 409 17.97 -7.80 -1.92
N GLY A 410 19.27 -7.66 -2.24
CA GLY A 410 20.34 -8.09 -1.38
C GLY A 410 20.22 -7.40 -0.02
N ASN A 411 20.64 -8.13 0.99
CA ASN A 411 21.27 -7.59 2.17
C ASN A 411 22.36 -6.59 1.73
N LEU A 412 21.97 -5.35 1.52
CA LEU A 412 22.89 -4.24 1.52
C LEU A 412 23.03 -3.82 2.98
N THR A 413 23.91 -4.52 3.71
CA THR A 413 24.68 -3.88 4.77
C THR A 413 25.31 -2.63 4.18
N PRO A 414 25.21 -1.48 4.81
CA PRO A 414 25.90 -0.28 4.36
C PRO A 414 27.41 -0.49 4.61
N THR A 415 28.13 -0.94 3.59
CA THR A 415 29.58 -0.72 3.56
C THR A 415 29.78 0.75 3.25
N ASN A 416 30.41 1.45 4.16
CA ASN A 416 30.93 2.80 4.00
C ASN A 416 31.77 2.92 2.71
N PRO A 417 31.51 3.90 1.86
CA PRO A 417 32.54 4.45 1.00
C PRO A 417 32.91 5.83 1.52
N VAL A 418 33.82 5.88 2.48
CA VAL A 418 34.72 7.00 2.63
C VAL A 418 36.03 6.53 2.05
N THR A 419 36.42 7.11 0.95
CA THR A 419 37.76 7.52 0.55
C THR A 419 37.90 7.50 -0.98
N GLU A 420 38.31 8.63 -1.44
CA GLU A 420 39.16 9.07 -2.54
C GLU A 420 38.43 9.81 -3.66
N ILE A 421 38.24 11.13 -3.42
CA ILE A 421 38.30 12.09 -4.52
C ILE A 421 39.72 12.66 -4.51
N ARG A 422 40.56 12.15 -5.40
CA ARG A 422 41.81 12.82 -5.78
C ARG A 422 41.52 13.95 -6.76
N HIS A 423 41.96 15.13 -6.36
CA HIS A 423 42.16 16.30 -7.22
C HIS A 423 42.91 15.94 -8.50
N GLN A 424 42.39 16.36 -9.63
CA GLN A 424 43.18 16.87 -10.75
C GLN A 424 42.41 18.00 -11.44
N GLN A 425 42.94 19.21 -11.25
CA GLN A 425 42.84 20.34 -12.17
C GLN A 425 44.01 20.23 -13.20
N PRO A 426 44.02 20.91 -14.32
CA PRO A 426 43.48 22.27 -14.56
C PRO A 426 42.23 22.31 -15.45
#